data_5836973d45d2d46b1bcc85dd5e4010e0
#
_entry.id   5836973d45d2d46b1bcc85dd5e4010e0
#
_cell.length_a   1.000
_cell.length_b   1.000
_cell.length_c   1.000
_cell.angle_alpha   90.00
_cell.angle_beta   90.00
_cell.angle_gamma   90.00
#
_symmetry.space_group_name_H-M   'P 1'
#
loop_
_entity.id
_entity.type
_entity.pdbx_description
1 polymer ?
#
loop_
_entity_poly.entity_id
_entity_poly.type
_entity_poly.pdbx_seq_one_letter_code
_entity_poly.pdbx_strand_id
1 'polypeptide(L)'
;LDLGCGNGRNSLYLAAKGYNVTAWDKNPMSIDNLENIRQAEGLENLQTAIKDLNTLSFDGEYDFILSTVVMMFLEAKTIPGLIANMQRCTKPGGYNLIVAAMDTEDYPCTVGFPFAFKPEELRDYYAGWQFLKYNEDVGELHRTDASGNRIKLRFATMLARKPA
;
A
#
# COMPACT_ATOMS: atom_id res chain seq x y z
N LEU A 1 9.05 5.36 0.92
CA LEU A 1 8.85 4.10 1.66
C LEU A 1 7.73 3.31 1.00
N ASP A 2 8.00 2.07 0.60
CA ASP A 2 7.04 1.13 0.01
C ASP A 2 6.70 0.03 1.03
N LEU A 3 5.48 0.09 1.55
CA LEU A 3 4.97 -0.81 2.58
C LEU A 3 4.24 -1.99 1.94
N GLY A 4 4.78 -3.20 2.07
CA GLY A 4 4.30 -4.40 1.40
C GLY A 4 4.68 -4.38 -0.09
N CYS A 5 5.95 -4.20 -0.37
CA CYS A 5 6.45 -3.97 -1.72
C CYS A 5 6.32 -5.19 -2.65
N GLY A 6 6.07 -6.39 -2.13
CA GLY A 6 6.05 -7.62 -2.91
C GLY A 6 7.36 -7.80 -3.69
N ASN A 7 7.26 -8.17 -4.96
CA ASN A 7 8.42 -8.29 -5.85
C ASN A 7 8.98 -6.95 -6.35
N GLY A 8 8.50 -5.82 -5.82
CA GLY A 8 9.11 -4.51 -5.99
C GLY A 8 8.70 -3.73 -7.23
N ARG A 9 7.53 -3.98 -7.82
CA ARG A 9 7.07 -3.24 -9.01
C ARG A 9 7.17 -1.72 -8.85
N ASN A 10 6.64 -1.17 -7.76
CA ASN A 10 6.68 0.25 -7.49
C ASN A 10 8.07 0.70 -7.04
N SER A 11 8.72 -0.08 -6.17
CA SER A 11 10.05 0.21 -5.65
C SER A 11 11.10 0.31 -6.76
N LEU A 12 11.11 -0.65 -7.68
CA LEU A 12 12.02 -0.66 -8.84
C LEU A 12 11.76 0.53 -9.77
N TYR A 13 10.49 0.84 -10.03
CA TYR A 13 10.13 2.00 -10.85
C TYR A 13 10.64 3.31 -10.24
N LEU A 14 10.41 3.51 -8.94
CA LEU A 14 10.85 4.72 -8.24
C LEU A 14 12.37 4.81 -8.16
N ALA A 15 13.06 3.71 -7.88
CA ALA A 15 14.52 3.66 -7.84
C ALA A 15 15.11 3.97 -9.22
N ALA A 16 14.55 3.43 -10.30
CA ALA A 16 14.95 3.73 -11.68
C ALA A 16 14.73 5.20 -12.07
N LYS A 17 13.79 5.89 -11.39
CA LYS A 17 13.57 7.34 -11.55
C LYS A 17 14.49 8.21 -10.69
N GLY A 18 15.42 7.59 -9.94
CA GLY A 18 16.40 8.30 -9.12
C GLY A 18 15.96 8.62 -7.69
N TYR A 19 14.82 8.10 -7.23
CA TYR A 19 14.41 8.26 -5.84
C TYR A 19 15.18 7.30 -4.93
N ASN A 20 15.46 7.73 -3.71
CA ASN A 20 15.93 6.84 -2.65
C ASN A 20 14.75 6.08 -2.09
N VAL A 21 14.74 4.76 -2.24
CA VAL A 21 13.61 3.89 -1.92
C VAL A 21 13.97 2.95 -0.78
N THR A 22 13.08 2.88 0.21
CA THR A 22 13.07 1.83 1.23
C THR A 22 11.86 0.95 0.99
N ALA A 23 12.07 -0.37 0.82
CA ALA A 23 11.03 -1.31 0.45
C ALA A 23 10.95 -2.45 1.48
N TRP A 24 9.77 -2.67 2.04
CA TRP A 24 9.54 -3.72 3.03
C TRP A 24 8.42 -4.67 2.61
N ASP A 25 8.66 -5.96 2.84
CA ASP A 25 7.66 -7.01 2.72
C ASP A 25 7.92 -8.10 3.76
N LYS A 26 6.88 -8.81 4.18
CA LYS A 26 7.05 -9.92 5.12
C LYS A 26 7.50 -11.21 4.43
N ASN A 27 7.36 -11.32 3.12
CA ASN A 27 7.69 -12.51 2.36
C ASN A 27 9.18 -12.52 1.99
N PRO A 28 9.99 -13.42 2.59
CA PRO A 28 11.43 -13.51 2.30
C PRO A 28 11.71 -13.74 0.82
N MET A 29 10.92 -14.55 0.14
CA MET A 29 11.11 -14.86 -1.28
C MET A 29 10.91 -13.61 -2.16
N SER A 30 9.93 -12.77 -1.84
CA SER A 30 9.71 -11.49 -2.54
C SER A 30 10.89 -10.55 -2.34
N ILE A 31 11.41 -10.45 -1.13
CA ILE A 31 12.58 -9.63 -0.82
C ILE A 31 13.84 -10.17 -1.51
N ASP A 32 14.05 -11.48 -1.50
CA ASP A 32 15.19 -12.10 -2.21
C ASP A 32 15.13 -11.83 -3.73
N ASN A 33 13.95 -11.95 -4.33
CA ASN A 33 13.75 -11.63 -5.75
C ASN A 33 14.04 -10.16 -6.04
N LEU A 34 13.55 -9.25 -5.20
CA LEU A 34 13.78 -7.82 -5.34
C LEU A 34 15.28 -7.48 -5.18
N GLU A 35 15.94 -8.09 -4.21
CA GLU A 35 17.36 -7.90 -3.95
C GLU A 35 18.23 -8.40 -5.14
N ASN A 36 17.87 -9.53 -5.73
CA ASN A 36 18.55 -10.04 -6.93
C ASN A 36 18.45 -9.05 -8.11
N ILE A 37 17.26 -8.46 -8.32
CA ILE A 37 17.06 -7.46 -9.38
C ILE A 37 17.86 -6.19 -9.04
N ARG A 38 17.81 -5.74 -7.77
CA ARG A 38 18.54 -4.57 -7.30
C ARG A 38 20.04 -4.69 -7.61
N GLN A 39 20.63 -5.86 -7.32
CA GLN A 39 22.03 -6.12 -7.57
C GLN A 39 22.34 -6.20 -9.07
N ALA A 40 21.52 -6.91 -9.84
CA ALA A 40 21.70 -7.05 -11.29
C ALA A 40 21.62 -5.71 -12.03
N GLU A 41 20.74 -4.81 -11.58
CA GLU A 41 20.54 -3.49 -12.19
C GLU A 41 21.41 -2.37 -11.55
N GLY A 42 22.19 -2.69 -10.51
CA GLY A 42 23.05 -1.73 -9.82
C GLY A 42 22.30 -0.60 -9.13
N LEU A 43 21.11 -0.89 -8.56
CA LEU A 43 20.27 0.12 -7.90
C LEU A 43 20.73 0.37 -6.46
N GLU A 44 21.75 1.20 -6.28
CA GLU A 44 22.30 1.54 -4.96
C GLU A 44 21.35 2.39 -4.10
N ASN A 45 20.39 3.05 -4.73
CA ASN A 45 19.36 3.88 -4.10
C ASN A 45 18.10 3.11 -3.66
N LEU A 46 18.12 1.77 -3.70
CA LEU A 46 17.06 0.90 -3.18
C LEU A 46 17.59 0.09 -2.01
N GLN A 47 16.88 0.16 -0.87
CA GLN A 47 17.13 -0.66 0.31
C GLN A 47 15.92 -1.54 0.59
N THR A 48 16.15 -2.79 0.94
CA THR A 48 15.09 -3.77 1.20
C THR A 48 15.20 -4.35 2.61
N ALA A 49 14.10 -4.74 3.21
CA ALA A 49 14.07 -5.48 4.46
C ALA A 49 12.82 -6.34 4.60
N ILE A 50 12.96 -7.46 5.33
CA ILE A 50 11.83 -8.30 5.72
C ILE A 50 11.17 -7.66 6.94
N LYS A 51 9.91 -7.22 6.81
CA LYS A 51 9.12 -6.58 7.87
C LYS A 51 7.67 -7.05 7.81
N ASP A 52 7.09 -7.37 8.98
CA ASP A 52 5.66 -7.66 9.10
C ASP A 52 4.93 -6.39 9.56
N LEU A 53 4.05 -5.87 8.72
CA LEU A 53 3.29 -4.66 9.00
C LEU A 53 2.25 -4.83 10.12
N ASN A 54 1.86 -6.06 10.46
CA ASN A 54 0.97 -6.33 11.59
C ASN A 54 1.62 -6.03 12.95
N THR A 55 2.94 -6.05 13.02
CA THR A 55 3.70 -5.86 14.28
C THR A 55 4.65 -4.67 14.21
N LEU A 56 4.77 -4.04 13.04
CA LEU A 56 5.74 -2.98 12.81
C LEU A 56 5.23 -1.64 13.33
N SER A 57 6.09 -0.96 14.09
CA SER A 57 6.06 0.49 14.25
C SER A 57 7.37 1.03 13.69
N PHE A 58 7.30 2.09 12.90
CA PHE A 58 8.46 2.67 12.24
C PHE A 58 8.53 4.18 12.49
N ASP A 59 9.74 4.68 12.42
CA ASP A 59 10.09 6.10 12.50
C ASP A 59 10.78 6.55 11.22
N GLY A 60 11.09 7.82 11.16
CA GLY A 60 11.74 8.46 10.02
C GLY A 60 10.87 9.53 9.39
N GLU A 61 11.42 10.18 8.38
CA GLU A 61 10.78 11.23 7.62
C GLU A 61 10.86 10.91 6.14
N TYR A 62 9.71 10.74 5.51
CA TYR A 62 9.60 10.33 4.12
C TYR A 62 8.86 11.40 3.31
N ASP A 63 9.32 11.64 2.09
CA ASP A 63 8.63 12.49 1.13
C ASP A 63 7.41 11.80 0.54
N PHE A 64 7.45 10.46 0.47
CA PHE A 64 6.38 9.64 -0.09
C PHE A 64 6.32 8.28 0.61
N ILE A 65 5.15 7.91 1.11
CA ILE A 65 4.86 6.58 1.65
C ILE A 65 3.72 5.97 0.84
N LEU A 66 3.93 4.75 0.33
CA LEU A 66 2.92 4.03 -0.43
C LEU A 66 2.62 2.66 0.16
N SER A 67 1.38 2.23 0.02
CA SER A 67 0.90 0.89 0.33
C SER A 67 -0.17 0.50 -0.70
N THR A 68 0.21 -0.36 -1.64
CA THR A 68 -0.67 -0.71 -2.76
C THR A 68 -1.03 -2.18 -2.74
N VAL A 69 -2.31 -2.48 -2.58
CA VAL A 69 -2.86 -3.86 -2.54
C VAL A 69 -2.27 -4.69 -1.39
N VAL A 70 -2.18 -4.09 -0.20
CA VAL A 70 -1.55 -4.70 0.99
C VAL A 70 -2.50 -4.73 2.18
N MET A 71 -3.19 -3.62 2.47
CA MET A 71 -3.95 -3.46 3.72
C MET A 71 -5.04 -4.50 3.91
N MET A 72 -5.64 -5.01 2.82
CA MET A 72 -6.63 -6.08 2.89
C MET A 72 -6.09 -7.40 3.46
N PHE A 73 -4.78 -7.61 3.46
CA PHE A 73 -4.14 -8.81 4.01
C PHE A 73 -3.68 -8.65 5.46
N LEU A 74 -3.84 -7.46 6.03
CA LEU A 74 -3.46 -7.16 7.41
C LEU A 74 -4.65 -7.39 8.36
N GLU A 75 -4.34 -7.61 9.63
CA GLU A 75 -5.36 -7.68 10.68
C GLU A 75 -6.07 -6.32 10.81
N ALA A 76 -7.40 -6.34 10.92
CA ALA A 76 -8.20 -5.11 10.99
C ALA A 76 -7.74 -4.14 12.11
N LYS A 77 -7.33 -4.70 13.27
CA LYS A 77 -6.82 -3.91 14.41
C LYS A 77 -5.53 -3.16 14.10
N THR A 78 -4.76 -3.58 13.09
CA THR A 78 -3.49 -2.95 12.68
C THR A 78 -3.71 -1.67 11.88
N ILE A 79 -4.80 -1.59 11.13
CA ILE A 79 -5.01 -0.54 10.12
C ILE A 79 -4.97 0.89 10.68
N PRO A 80 -5.71 1.22 11.77
CA PRO A 80 -5.67 2.59 12.30
C PRO A 80 -4.27 3.03 12.73
N GLY A 81 -3.53 2.15 13.39
CA GLY A 81 -2.16 2.42 13.83
C GLY A 81 -1.17 2.57 12.68
N LEU A 82 -1.31 1.73 11.64
CA LEU A 82 -0.47 1.80 10.44
C LEU A 82 -0.69 3.12 9.68
N ILE A 83 -1.93 3.51 9.48
CA ILE A 83 -2.27 4.78 8.81
C ILE A 83 -1.74 5.97 9.62
N ALA A 84 -1.96 5.97 10.94
CA ALA A 84 -1.42 7.03 11.82
C ALA A 84 0.11 7.10 11.74
N ASN A 85 0.79 5.94 11.67
CA ASN A 85 2.24 5.88 11.53
C ASN A 85 2.70 6.44 10.16
N MET A 86 2.02 6.08 9.07
CA MET A 86 2.27 6.65 7.74
C MET A 86 2.14 8.18 7.77
N GLN A 87 1.05 8.68 8.33
CA GLN A 87 0.79 10.13 8.43
C GLN A 87 1.86 10.85 9.26
N ARG A 88 2.26 10.27 10.40
CA ARG A 88 3.29 10.83 11.28
C ARG A 88 4.64 10.90 10.58
N CYS A 89 5.04 9.85 9.89
CA CYS A 89 6.34 9.73 9.23
C CYS A 89 6.41 10.39 7.84
N THR A 90 5.31 10.95 7.35
CA THR A 90 5.32 11.74 6.12
C THR A 90 5.68 13.18 6.45
N LYS A 91 6.67 13.75 5.76
CA LYS A 91 7.06 15.16 5.90
C LYS A 91 5.90 16.11 5.57
N PRO A 92 5.86 17.31 6.16
CA PRO A 92 4.97 18.36 5.67
C PRO A 92 5.12 18.55 4.16
N GLY A 93 4.01 18.62 3.43
CA GLY A 93 4.00 18.68 1.96
C GLY A 93 4.30 17.36 1.24
N GLY A 94 4.63 16.30 1.96
CA GLY A 94 4.83 14.95 1.42
C GLY A 94 3.53 14.23 1.12
N TYR A 95 3.61 12.99 0.63
CA TYR A 95 2.45 12.28 0.05
C TYR A 95 2.26 10.89 0.62
N ASN A 96 1.00 10.46 0.71
CA ASN A 96 0.64 9.06 0.89
C ASN A 96 -0.18 8.54 -0.31
N LEU A 97 0.16 7.34 -0.78
CA LEU A 97 -0.61 6.58 -1.77
C LEU A 97 -1.11 5.28 -1.13
N ILE A 98 -2.41 5.08 -1.14
CA ILE A 98 -3.02 3.83 -0.67
C ILE A 98 -3.96 3.31 -1.74
N VAL A 99 -3.84 2.00 -2.03
CA VAL A 99 -4.79 1.25 -2.85
C VAL A 99 -5.13 -0.02 -2.09
N ALA A 100 -6.40 -0.21 -1.75
CA ALA A 100 -6.85 -1.41 -1.03
C ALA A 100 -8.30 -1.77 -1.36
N ALA A 101 -8.62 -3.07 -1.23
CA ALA A 101 -9.96 -3.57 -1.45
C ALA A 101 -10.96 -3.00 -0.43
N MET A 102 -12.19 -2.88 -0.87
CA MET A 102 -13.34 -2.43 -0.09
C MET A 102 -14.36 -3.55 0.08
N ASP A 103 -15.23 -3.37 1.06
CA ASP A 103 -16.43 -4.16 1.27
C ASP A 103 -17.63 -3.20 1.21
N THR A 104 -18.40 -3.29 0.12
CA THR A 104 -19.51 -2.37 -0.16
C THR A 104 -20.79 -3.14 -0.45
N GLU A 105 -21.94 -2.48 -0.34
CA GLU A 105 -23.23 -3.13 -0.55
C GLU A 105 -23.39 -3.66 -1.98
N ASP A 106 -22.92 -2.89 -2.98
CA ASP A 106 -23.02 -3.27 -4.39
C ASP A 106 -21.94 -4.28 -4.84
N TYR A 107 -20.80 -4.32 -4.15
CA TYR A 107 -19.72 -5.30 -4.36
C TYR A 107 -19.22 -5.84 -3.02
N PRO A 108 -19.96 -6.75 -2.38
CA PRO A 108 -19.55 -7.33 -1.10
C PRO A 108 -18.26 -8.11 -1.22
N CYS A 109 -17.38 -7.96 -0.21
CA CYS A 109 -16.13 -8.69 -0.15
C CYS A 109 -16.37 -10.13 0.30
N THR A 110 -16.38 -11.07 -0.63
CA THR A 110 -16.63 -12.49 -0.39
C THR A 110 -15.36 -13.34 -0.33
N VAL A 111 -14.18 -12.74 -0.48
CA VAL A 111 -12.89 -13.46 -0.62
C VAL A 111 -12.16 -13.71 0.69
N GLY A 112 -12.76 -13.36 1.83
CA GLY A 112 -12.20 -13.64 3.16
C GLY A 112 -10.96 -12.81 3.51
N PHE A 113 -10.83 -11.60 2.98
CA PHE A 113 -9.79 -10.68 3.45
C PHE A 113 -10.00 -10.35 4.93
N PRO A 114 -8.92 -10.32 5.75
CA PRO A 114 -9.01 -9.93 7.16
C PRO A 114 -9.52 -8.51 7.36
N PHE A 115 -9.31 -7.64 6.36
CA PHE A 115 -9.75 -6.25 6.34
C PHE A 115 -10.20 -5.84 4.94
N ALA A 116 -11.19 -4.97 4.88
CA ALA A 116 -11.60 -4.24 3.67
C ALA A 116 -12.21 -2.91 4.09
N PHE A 117 -11.85 -1.82 3.42
CA PHE A 117 -12.38 -0.51 3.72
C PHE A 117 -13.89 -0.43 3.46
N LYS A 118 -14.60 0.26 4.33
CA LYS A 118 -15.99 0.66 4.09
C LYS A 118 -16.03 1.92 3.20
N PRO A 119 -17.17 2.23 2.56
CA PRO A 119 -17.32 3.46 1.79
C PRO A 119 -16.88 4.69 2.60
N GLU A 120 -16.09 5.57 1.99
CA GLU A 120 -15.52 6.80 2.55
C GLU A 120 -14.54 6.62 3.73
N GLU A 121 -14.36 5.41 4.27
CA GLU A 121 -13.53 5.17 5.47
C GLU A 121 -12.08 5.63 5.27
N LEU A 122 -11.48 5.33 4.12
CA LEU A 122 -10.11 5.78 3.84
C LEU A 122 -10.04 7.31 3.75
N ARG A 123 -11.06 7.96 3.19
CA ARG A 123 -11.13 9.42 3.14
C ARG A 123 -11.18 10.04 4.53
N ASP A 124 -11.94 9.44 5.43
CA ASP A 124 -12.08 9.93 6.82
C ASP A 124 -10.74 9.88 7.57
N TYR A 125 -9.92 8.84 7.36
CA TYR A 125 -8.58 8.78 7.94
C TYR A 125 -7.68 9.94 7.51
N TYR A 126 -7.89 10.49 6.32
CA TYR A 126 -7.09 11.58 5.76
C TYR A 126 -7.82 12.93 5.74
N ALA A 127 -8.80 13.10 6.65
CA ALA A 127 -9.44 14.40 6.84
C ALA A 127 -8.38 15.49 7.10
N GLY A 128 -8.47 16.61 6.38
CA GLY A 128 -7.49 17.70 6.45
C GLY A 128 -6.28 17.58 5.54
N TRP A 129 -6.09 16.43 4.85
CA TRP A 129 -5.10 16.30 3.79
C TRP A 129 -5.67 16.76 2.44
N GLN A 130 -4.82 17.19 1.53
CA GLN A 130 -5.20 17.56 0.16
C GLN A 130 -5.26 16.30 -0.71
N PHE A 131 -6.45 15.90 -1.14
CA PHE A 131 -6.59 14.81 -2.10
C PHE A 131 -6.23 15.26 -3.51
N LEU A 132 -5.20 14.65 -4.11
CA LEU A 132 -4.86 14.80 -5.51
C LEU A 132 -5.61 13.79 -6.37
N LYS A 133 -5.88 12.63 -5.79
CA LYS A 133 -6.72 11.59 -6.38
C LYS A 133 -7.46 10.87 -5.26
N TYR A 134 -8.73 10.63 -5.47
CA TYR A 134 -9.54 9.74 -4.66
C TYR A 134 -10.64 9.13 -5.50
N ASN A 135 -10.76 7.81 -5.48
CA ASN A 135 -11.92 7.11 -6.03
C ASN A 135 -12.13 5.79 -5.29
N GLU A 136 -13.32 5.24 -5.47
CA GLU A 136 -13.73 3.94 -4.97
C GLU A 136 -14.28 3.11 -6.13
N ASP A 137 -13.50 3.05 -7.21
CA ASP A 137 -13.89 2.42 -8.47
C ASP A 137 -13.88 0.90 -8.38
N VAL A 138 -14.70 0.26 -9.22
CA VAL A 138 -14.73 -1.19 -9.35
C VAL A 138 -13.48 -1.67 -10.04
N GLY A 139 -12.84 -2.68 -9.46
CA GLY A 139 -11.72 -3.39 -10.04
C GLY A 139 -11.93 -4.91 -10.00
N GLU A 140 -11.01 -5.64 -10.54
CA GLU A 140 -11.07 -7.10 -10.62
C GLU A 140 -9.87 -7.73 -9.90
N LEU A 141 -10.15 -8.77 -9.11
CA LEU A 141 -9.12 -9.62 -8.56
C LEU A 141 -8.60 -10.60 -9.62
N HIS A 142 -7.38 -11.13 -9.39
CA HIS A 142 -6.89 -12.27 -10.17
C HIS A 142 -7.60 -13.58 -9.81
N ARG A 143 -8.35 -13.62 -8.72
CA ARG A 143 -9.19 -14.75 -8.31
C ARG A 143 -10.48 -14.79 -9.13
N THR A 144 -10.97 -16.01 -9.35
CA THR A 144 -12.26 -16.26 -10.00
C THR A 144 -13.28 -16.83 -9.02
N ASP A 145 -14.55 -16.58 -9.30
CA ASP A 145 -15.67 -17.21 -8.61
C ASP A 145 -15.90 -18.67 -9.08
N ALA A 146 -16.92 -19.32 -8.54
CA ALA A 146 -17.28 -20.69 -8.91
C ALA A 146 -17.69 -20.85 -10.38
N SER A 147 -18.07 -19.76 -11.06
CA SER A 147 -18.44 -19.72 -12.47
C SER A 147 -17.26 -19.38 -13.39
N GLY A 148 -16.06 -19.18 -12.83
CA GLY A 148 -14.86 -18.84 -13.59
C GLY A 148 -14.72 -17.35 -13.95
N ASN A 149 -15.60 -16.48 -13.45
CA ASN A 149 -15.51 -15.04 -13.66
C ASN A 149 -14.58 -14.40 -12.64
N ARG A 150 -13.83 -13.39 -13.04
CA ARG A 150 -13.03 -12.60 -12.10
C ARG A 150 -13.93 -11.93 -11.06
N ILE A 151 -13.52 -12.06 -9.81
CA ILE A 151 -14.24 -11.42 -8.69
C ILE A 151 -14.05 -9.93 -8.77
N LYS A 152 -15.16 -9.19 -8.77
CA LYS A 152 -15.17 -7.72 -8.77
C LYS A 152 -15.36 -7.20 -7.34
N LEU A 153 -14.54 -6.23 -6.98
CA LEU A 153 -14.66 -5.44 -5.74
C LEU A 153 -14.46 -3.97 -6.07
N ARG A 154 -14.93 -3.10 -5.17
CA ARG A 154 -14.44 -1.73 -5.17
C ARG A 154 -13.05 -1.66 -4.54
N PHE A 155 -12.26 -0.71 -5.00
CA PHE A 155 -10.94 -0.40 -4.45
C PHE A 155 -10.90 1.07 -4.07
N ALA A 156 -10.59 1.35 -2.81
CA ALA A 156 -10.24 2.69 -2.40
C ALA A 156 -8.85 3.03 -2.95
N THR A 157 -8.77 4.05 -3.78
CA THR A 157 -7.51 4.57 -4.35
C THR A 157 -7.35 6.00 -3.94
N MET A 158 -6.28 6.31 -3.21
CA MET A 158 -6.02 7.63 -2.68
C MET A 158 -4.58 8.05 -2.92
N LEU A 159 -4.38 9.23 -3.48
CA LEU A 159 -3.14 9.99 -3.38
C LEU A 159 -3.44 11.31 -2.66
N ALA A 160 -2.88 11.48 -1.47
CA ALA A 160 -3.11 12.64 -0.64
C ALA A 160 -1.79 13.30 -0.24
N ARG A 161 -1.80 14.63 -0.16
CA ARG A 161 -0.67 15.46 0.25
C ARG A 161 -0.89 15.98 1.67
N LYS A 162 0.12 15.81 2.51
CA LYS A 162 0.11 16.35 3.88
C LYS A 162 0.16 17.89 3.83
N PRO A 163 -0.61 18.58 4.67
CA PRO A 163 -0.46 20.02 4.84
C PRO A 163 0.99 20.43 5.17
N ALA A 164 1.35 21.65 4.77
CA ALA A 164 2.66 22.23 5.06
C ALA A 164 2.85 22.52 6.56
#